data_afe15affb683c52b98da57bae3beeb1f
#
_entry.id   afe15affb683c52b98da57bae3beeb1f
#
_cell.length_a   1.000
_cell.length_b   1.000
_cell.length_c   1.000
_cell.angle_alpha   90.00
_cell.angle_beta   90.00
_cell.angle_gamma   90.00
#
_symmetry.space_group_name_H-M   'P 1'
#
loop_
_entity.id
_entity.type
_entity.pdbx_description
1 polymer ?
#
loop_
_entity_poly.entity_id
_entity_poly.type
_entity_poly.pdbx_seq_one_letter_code
_entity_poly.pdbx_strand_id
1 'polypeptide(L)'
;MRTAISSILGLGAFAALLFLPAGTWDYWQAWVFLAVFVAVSLPPSIYLSRIDPAAFERRRKAGASAETRTVQKVVMTALPISFAALLVVSGLDHRFGWSTVPTAISVLGDVMVAIGLAGTMLVIFQNRYAAATITIEEGQTLATSGLYGIVRH
;
A
#
# COMPACT_ATOMS: atom_id res chain seq x y z
N MET A 1 17.75 10.93 4.63
CA MET A 1 17.68 10.22 5.92
C MET A 1 16.26 10.04 6.44
N ARG A 2 15.42 11.07 6.58
CA ARG A 2 14.04 10.93 7.13
C ARG A 2 13.14 9.94 6.38
N THR A 3 13.19 9.91 5.05
CA THR A 3 12.42 8.98 4.21
C THR A 3 12.81 7.52 4.40
N ALA A 4 14.10 7.23 4.47
CA ALA A 4 14.57 5.86 4.70
C ALA A 4 14.15 5.33 6.07
N ILE A 5 14.24 6.18 7.11
CA ILE A 5 13.82 5.82 8.46
C ILE A 5 12.31 5.53 8.49
N SER A 6 11.47 6.37 7.88
CA SER A 6 10.02 6.13 7.83
C SER A 6 9.64 4.87 7.06
N SER A 7 10.37 4.52 5.99
CA SER A 7 10.14 3.27 5.24
C SER A 7 10.53 2.04 6.07
N ILE A 8 11.64 2.10 6.80
CA ILE A 8 12.07 1.01 7.69
C ILE A 8 11.07 0.83 8.83
N LEU A 9 10.63 1.93 9.46
CA LEU A 9 9.62 1.87 10.53
C LEU A 9 8.28 1.33 10.01
N GLY A 10 7.86 1.74 8.81
CA GLY A 10 6.66 1.21 8.17
C GLY A 10 6.74 -0.29 7.91
N LEU A 11 7.85 -0.76 7.35
CA LEU A 11 8.08 -2.20 7.12
C LEU A 11 8.15 -2.98 8.43
N GLY A 12 8.81 -2.42 9.45
CA GLY A 12 8.84 -3.00 10.80
C GLY A 12 7.46 -3.12 11.43
N ALA A 13 6.59 -2.11 11.25
CA ALA A 13 5.21 -2.16 11.71
C ALA A 13 4.40 -3.25 10.98
N PHE A 14 4.56 -3.40 9.66
CA PHE A 14 3.93 -4.48 8.89
C PHE A 14 4.37 -5.85 9.38
N ALA A 15 5.68 -6.05 9.56
CA ALA A 15 6.21 -7.31 10.12
C ALA A 15 5.66 -7.57 11.53
N ALA A 16 5.60 -6.55 12.38
CA ALA A 16 5.05 -6.67 13.73
C ALA A 16 3.58 -7.08 13.72
N LEU A 17 2.76 -6.49 12.82
CA LEU A 17 1.32 -6.84 12.69
C LEU A 17 1.08 -8.29 12.25
N LEU A 18 2.04 -8.92 11.57
CA LEU A 18 1.98 -10.33 11.16
C LEU A 18 2.58 -11.26 12.21
N PHE A 19 3.83 -11.02 12.62
CA PHE A 19 4.61 -11.97 13.41
C PHE A 19 4.32 -11.92 14.91
N LEU A 20 3.94 -10.75 15.48
CA LEU A 20 3.57 -10.70 16.91
C LEU A 20 2.30 -11.52 17.21
N PRO A 21 1.19 -11.38 16.43
CA PRO A 21 0.02 -12.23 16.63
C PRO A 21 0.30 -13.70 16.31
N ALA A 22 1.12 -13.99 15.27
CA ALA A 22 1.51 -15.35 14.92
C ALA A 22 2.32 -16.05 16.05
N GLY A 23 3.08 -15.26 16.83
CA GLY A 23 3.90 -15.78 17.93
C GLY A 23 5.10 -16.61 17.44
N THR A 24 5.41 -16.61 16.16
CA THR A 24 6.50 -17.36 15.55
C THR A 24 7.05 -16.66 14.32
N TRP A 25 8.31 -16.90 14.01
CA TRP A 25 8.94 -16.49 12.75
C TRP A 25 8.82 -17.56 11.65
N ASP A 26 8.41 -18.77 12.03
CA ASP A 26 8.11 -19.87 11.09
C ASP A 26 6.71 -19.68 10.48
N TYR A 27 6.64 -18.65 9.62
CA TYR A 27 5.43 -18.25 8.90
C TYR A 27 5.82 -17.80 7.49
N TRP A 28 6.10 -18.79 6.61
CA TRP A 28 6.64 -18.53 5.28
C TRP A 28 5.74 -17.64 4.42
N GLN A 29 4.40 -17.74 4.56
CA GLN A 29 3.44 -16.92 3.82
C GLN A 29 3.63 -15.43 4.14
N ALA A 30 3.85 -15.09 5.42
CA ALA A 30 4.12 -13.71 5.83
C ALA A 30 5.43 -13.18 5.23
N TRP A 31 6.48 -14.03 5.17
CA TRP A 31 7.75 -13.65 4.53
C TRP A 31 7.60 -13.40 3.04
N VAL A 32 6.87 -14.26 2.32
CA VAL A 32 6.60 -14.09 0.89
C VAL A 32 5.78 -12.82 0.64
N PHE A 33 4.70 -12.61 1.40
CA PHE A 33 3.90 -11.39 1.32
C PHE A 33 4.75 -10.12 1.52
N LEU A 34 5.60 -10.07 2.56
CA LEU A 34 6.50 -8.93 2.80
C LEU A 34 7.50 -8.74 1.67
N ALA A 35 8.07 -9.82 1.15
CA ALA A 35 9.00 -9.77 0.03
C ALA A 35 8.32 -9.21 -1.23
N VAL A 36 7.12 -9.69 -1.57
CA VAL A 36 6.31 -9.20 -2.69
C VAL A 36 5.98 -7.72 -2.50
N PHE A 37 5.50 -7.35 -1.32
CA PHE A 37 5.15 -5.97 -1.00
C PHE A 37 6.35 -5.02 -1.18
N VAL A 38 7.52 -5.40 -0.66
CA VAL A 38 8.75 -4.62 -0.79
C VAL A 38 9.21 -4.56 -2.25
N ALA A 39 9.26 -5.71 -2.93
CA ALA A 39 9.74 -5.79 -4.31
C ALA A 39 8.90 -4.95 -5.28
N VAL A 40 7.59 -4.89 -5.07
CA VAL A 40 6.69 -4.15 -5.97
C VAL A 40 6.57 -2.68 -5.58
N SER A 41 6.68 -2.33 -4.28
CA SER A 41 6.46 -0.96 -3.81
C SER A 41 7.74 -0.13 -3.73
N LEU A 42 8.86 -0.72 -3.30
CA LEU A 42 10.07 0.04 -2.98
C LEU A 42 10.79 0.58 -4.22
N PRO A 43 11.09 -0.22 -5.28
CA PRO A 43 11.80 0.29 -6.45
C PRO A 43 11.07 1.43 -7.17
N PRO A 44 9.75 1.34 -7.46
CA PRO A 44 9.00 2.45 -8.04
C PRO A 44 8.96 3.70 -7.14
N SER A 45 8.88 3.52 -5.82
CA SER A 45 8.89 4.64 -4.87
C SER A 45 10.24 5.36 -4.87
N ILE A 46 11.36 4.61 -4.91
CA ILE A 46 12.71 5.18 -5.03
C ILE A 46 12.85 5.91 -6.37
N TYR A 47 12.39 5.30 -7.46
CA TYR A 47 12.43 5.91 -8.79
C TYR A 47 11.64 7.22 -8.81
N LEU A 48 10.39 7.23 -8.33
CA LEU A 48 9.55 8.42 -8.24
C LEU A 48 10.22 9.52 -7.40
N SER A 49 10.81 9.17 -6.26
CA SER A 49 11.48 10.14 -5.39
C SER A 49 12.67 10.85 -6.05
N ARG A 50 13.26 10.24 -7.08
CA ARG A 50 14.39 10.80 -7.84
C ARG A 50 13.95 11.63 -9.04
N ILE A 51 12.91 11.18 -9.77
CA ILE A 51 12.48 11.85 -11.02
C ILE A 51 11.41 12.92 -10.80
N ASP A 52 10.54 12.75 -9.79
CA ASP A 52 9.52 13.73 -9.42
C ASP A 52 9.36 13.80 -7.89
N PRO A 53 10.30 14.50 -7.20
CA PRO A 53 10.26 14.65 -5.74
C PRO A 53 8.97 15.33 -5.26
N ALA A 54 8.39 16.24 -6.07
CA ALA A 54 7.16 16.93 -5.72
C ALA A 54 5.96 15.98 -5.67
N ALA A 55 5.80 15.10 -6.68
CA ALA A 55 4.78 14.07 -6.69
C ALA A 55 4.96 13.08 -5.52
N PHE A 56 6.20 12.70 -5.21
CA PHE A 56 6.51 11.85 -4.07
C PHE A 56 6.10 12.49 -2.73
N GLU A 57 6.42 13.78 -2.51
CA GLU A 57 6.06 14.51 -1.30
C GLU A 57 4.54 14.73 -1.17
N ARG A 58 3.81 15.00 -2.26
CA ARG A 58 2.34 15.08 -2.26
C ARG A 58 1.72 13.79 -1.71
N ARG A 59 2.22 12.65 -2.12
CA ARG A 59 1.74 11.33 -1.67
C ARG A 59 2.07 11.05 -0.23
N ARG A 60 3.27 11.42 0.20
CA ARG A 60 3.69 11.27 1.60
C ARG A 60 2.86 12.11 2.57
N LYS A 61 2.39 13.27 2.11
CA LYS A 61 1.54 14.19 2.90
C LYS A 61 0.06 13.82 2.85
N ALA A 62 -0.35 12.92 1.95
CA ALA A 62 -1.73 12.47 1.85
C ALA A 62 -2.11 11.63 3.09
N GLY A 63 -3.36 11.75 3.51
CA GLY A 63 -3.89 11.01 4.66
C GLY A 63 -5.10 11.72 5.27
N ALA A 64 -5.67 11.12 6.32
CA ALA A 64 -6.87 11.64 6.98
C ALA A 64 -6.72 13.09 7.49
N SER A 65 -5.52 13.48 7.91
CA SER A 65 -5.21 14.84 8.38
C SER A 65 -5.18 15.89 7.26
N ALA A 66 -4.93 15.46 6.02
CA ALA A 66 -4.88 16.34 4.85
C ALA A 66 -6.26 16.53 4.18
N GLU A 67 -7.25 15.72 4.59
CA GLU A 67 -8.60 15.80 4.04
C GLU A 67 -9.43 16.88 4.70
N THR A 68 -10.30 17.51 3.92
CA THR A 68 -11.24 18.53 4.41
C THR A 68 -12.63 17.94 4.67
N ARG A 69 -13.06 16.95 3.90
CA ARG A 69 -14.38 16.33 3.99
C ARG A 69 -14.44 15.25 5.07
N THR A 70 -15.41 15.32 5.97
CA THR A 70 -15.57 14.36 7.08
C THR A 70 -15.69 12.92 6.61
N VAL A 71 -16.50 12.66 5.57
CA VAL A 71 -16.66 11.32 5.00
C VAL A 71 -15.33 10.76 4.52
N GLN A 72 -14.53 11.59 3.83
CA GLN A 72 -13.22 11.19 3.33
C GLN A 72 -12.23 10.91 4.47
N LYS A 73 -12.27 11.70 5.55
CA LYS A 73 -11.47 11.42 6.77
C LYS A 73 -11.81 10.05 7.36
N VAL A 74 -13.10 9.72 7.44
CA VAL A 74 -13.54 8.41 7.93
C VAL A 74 -13.00 7.28 7.05
N VAL A 75 -13.12 7.39 5.73
CA VAL A 75 -12.61 6.39 4.78
C VAL A 75 -11.09 6.24 4.90
N MET A 76 -10.36 7.36 4.90
CA MET A 76 -8.90 7.38 5.00
C MET A 76 -8.36 6.86 6.34
N THR A 77 -9.19 6.84 7.38
CA THR A 77 -8.85 6.26 8.67
C THR A 77 -9.25 4.79 8.73
N ALA A 78 -10.44 4.45 8.24
CA ALA A 78 -10.97 3.08 8.29
C ALA A 78 -10.14 2.11 7.44
N LEU A 79 -9.70 2.51 6.24
CA LEU A 79 -8.93 1.65 5.35
C LEU A 79 -7.64 1.10 5.97
N PRO A 80 -6.72 1.91 6.51
CA PRO A 80 -5.50 1.39 7.13
C PRO A 80 -5.78 0.58 8.39
N ILE A 81 -6.81 0.93 9.18
CA ILE A 81 -7.23 0.15 10.35
C ILE A 81 -7.74 -1.22 9.93
N SER A 82 -8.60 -1.30 8.91
CA SER A 82 -9.11 -2.57 8.39
C SER A 82 -8.00 -3.43 7.81
N PHE A 83 -7.04 -2.81 7.12
CA PHE A 83 -5.88 -3.51 6.60
C PHE A 83 -4.98 -4.05 7.73
N ALA A 84 -4.72 -3.25 8.76
CA ALA A 84 -3.97 -3.70 9.94
C ALA A 84 -4.69 -4.85 10.66
N ALA A 85 -6.01 -4.77 10.81
CA ALA A 85 -6.83 -5.84 11.40
C ALA A 85 -6.73 -7.14 10.59
N LEU A 86 -6.74 -7.06 9.25
CA LEU A 86 -6.53 -8.21 8.37
C LEU A 86 -5.19 -8.90 8.63
N LEU A 87 -4.10 -8.14 8.75
CA LEU A 87 -2.77 -8.69 9.03
C LEU A 87 -2.72 -9.37 10.40
N VAL A 88 -3.32 -8.75 11.42
CA VAL A 88 -3.40 -9.31 12.77
C VAL A 88 -4.20 -10.61 12.76
N VAL A 89 -5.37 -10.63 12.12
CA VAL A 89 -6.20 -11.83 11.99
C VAL A 89 -5.48 -12.94 11.27
N SER A 90 -4.74 -12.63 10.18
CA SER A 90 -3.92 -13.61 9.47
C SER A 90 -2.83 -14.21 10.36
N GLY A 91 -2.18 -13.41 11.21
CA GLY A 91 -1.22 -13.89 12.19
C GLY A 91 -1.86 -14.79 13.25
N LEU A 92 -3.03 -14.40 13.75
CA LEU A 92 -3.80 -15.21 14.72
C LEU A 92 -4.30 -16.52 14.11
N ASP A 93 -4.76 -16.48 12.86
CA ASP A 93 -5.17 -17.67 12.11
C ASP A 93 -4.01 -18.67 11.99
N HIS A 94 -2.82 -18.19 11.64
CA HIS A 94 -1.62 -19.01 11.61
C HIS A 94 -1.29 -19.61 12.97
N ARG A 95 -1.41 -18.82 14.05
CA ARG A 95 -1.10 -19.27 15.42
C ARG A 95 -2.06 -20.33 15.93
N PHE A 96 -3.35 -20.14 15.68
CA PHE A 96 -4.40 -20.99 16.25
C PHE A 96 -4.89 -22.06 15.27
N GLY A 97 -4.44 -22.03 14.01
CA GLY A 97 -4.83 -22.99 12.98
C GLY A 97 -6.33 -22.98 12.69
N TRP A 98 -6.97 -21.80 12.68
CA TRP A 98 -8.40 -21.68 12.41
C TRP A 98 -8.76 -22.11 11.00
N SER A 99 -7.87 -21.87 10.05
CA SER A 99 -8.05 -22.28 8.67
C SER A 99 -6.88 -23.09 8.14
N THR A 100 -7.14 -23.92 7.13
CA THR A 100 -6.12 -24.66 6.36
C THR A 100 -6.11 -24.15 4.94
N VAL A 101 -5.35 -23.06 4.69
CA VAL A 101 -5.26 -22.47 3.36
C VAL A 101 -4.23 -23.23 2.52
N PRO A 102 -4.63 -23.81 1.36
CA PRO A 102 -3.67 -24.44 0.46
C PRO A 102 -2.62 -23.45 -0.04
N THR A 103 -1.37 -23.91 -0.19
CA THR A 103 -0.25 -23.09 -0.69
C THR A 103 -0.58 -22.36 -1.98
N ALA A 104 -1.28 -23.01 -2.91
CA ALA A 104 -1.68 -22.41 -4.18
C ALA A 104 -2.58 -21.17 -4.01
N ILE A 105 -3.46 -21.16 -3.00
CA ILE A 105 -4.33 -20.01 -2.69
C ILE A 105 -3.50 -18.86 -2.09
N SER A 106 -2.55 -19.17 -1.22
CA SER A 106 -1.64 -18.15 -0.67
C SER A 106 -0.81 -17.49 -1.78
N VAL A 107 -0.22 -18.29 -2.67
CA VAL A 107 0.55 -17.77 -3.81
C VAL A 107 -0.32 -16.95 -4.77
N LEU A 108 -1.55 -17.41 -5.05
CA LEU A 108 -2.50 -16.64 -5.85
C LEU A 108 -2.81 -15.28 -5.20
N GLY A 109 -2.99 -15.24 -3.88
CA GLY A 109 -3.16 -14.01 -3.12
C GLY A 109 -1.98 -13.05 -3.29
N ASP A 110 -0.75 -13.55 -3.17
CA ASP A 110 0.46 -12.75 -3.35
C ASP A 110 0.57 -12.19 -4.78
N VAL A 111 0.22 -12.99 -5.79
CA VAL A 111 0.17 -12.54 -7.20
C VAL A 111 -0.87 -11.43 -7.38
N MET A 112 -2.06 -11.57 -6.78
CA MET A 112 -3.09 -10.52 -6.84
C MET A 112 -2.62 -9.23 -6.15
N VAL A 113 -1.95 -9.33 -5.01
CA VAL A 113 -1.34 -8.18 -4.33
C VAL A 113 -0.29 -7.52 -5.22
N ALA A 114 0.58 -8.30 -5.85
CA ALA A 114 1.60 -7.78 -6.77
C ALA A 114 0.97 -7.02 -7.95
N ILE A 115 -0.06 -7.59 -8.57
CA ILE A 115 -0.79 -6.96 -9.69
C ILE A 115 -1.46 -5.65 -9.23
N GLY A 116 -2.15 -5.67 -8.08
CA GLY A 116 -2.81 -4.48 -7.53
C GLY A 116 -1.84 -3.34 -7.21
N LEU A 117 -0.72 -3.66 -6.56
CA LEU A 117 0.33 -2.68 -6.26
C LEU A 117 0.99 -2.14 -7.52
N ALA A 118 1.31 -3.01 -8.49
CA ALA A 118 1.87 -2.60 -9.78
C ALA A 118 0.89 -1.69 -10.55
N GLY A 119 -0.39 -2.04 -10.57
CA GLY A 119 -1.44 -1.21 -11.17
C GLY A 119 -1.51 0.17 -10.52
N THR A 120 -1.46 0.23 -9.18
CA THR A 120 -1.40 1.50 -8.46
C THR A 120 -0.17 2.33 -8.87
N MET A 121 1.01 1.72 -8.99
CA MET A 121 2.20 2.43 -9.45
C MET A 121 2.08 2.95 -10.88
N LEU A 122 1.47 2.17 -11.79
CA LEU A 122 1.20 2.63 -13.15
C LEU A 122 0.30 3.87 -13.19
N VAL A 123 -0.78 3.89 -12.40
CA VAL A 123 -1.65 5.08 -12.26
C VAL A 123 -0.84 6.30 -11.84
N ILE A 124 0.08 6.13 -10.90
CA ILE A 124 0.92 7.21 -10.38
C ILE A 124 1.85 7.78 -11.45
N PHE A 125 2.49 6.91 -12.23
CA PHE A 125 3.37 7.34 -13.31
C PHE A 125 2.61 8.03 -14.45
N GLN A 126 1.36 7.63 -14.71
CA GLN A 126 0.51 8.24 -15.72
C GLN A 126 -0.05 9.60 -15.28
N ASN A 127 -0.32 9.78 -13.98
CA ASN A 127 -0.88 11.01 -13.46
C ASN A 127 -0.04 11.52 -12.27
N ARG A 128 0.78 12.53 -12.53
CA ARG A 128 1.63 13.17 -11.51
C ARG A 128 0.84 13.82 -10.37
N TYR A 129 -0.44 14.15 -10.61
CA TYR A 129 -1.35 14.73 -9.62
C TYR A 129 -2.16 13.66 -8.85
N ALA A 130 -1.99 12.36 -9.19
CA ALA A 130 -2.65 11.29 -8.45
C ALA A 130 -2.13 11.27 -7.00
N ALA A 131 -3.00 11.65 -6.08
CA ALA A 131 -2.76 11.62 -4.65
C ALA A 131 -3.90 10.85 -3.95
N ALA A 132 -3.67 10.39 -2.74
CA ALA A 132 -4.73 9.74 -1.95
C ALA A 132 -5.75 10.73 -1.41
N THR A 133 -5.43 12.04 -1.42
CA THR A 133 -6.32 13.15 -1.03
C THR A 133 -6.88 13.85 -2.25
N ILE A 134 -8.15 14.28 -2.19
CA ILE A 134 -8.81 15.04 -3.26
C ILE A 134 -8.41 16.50 -3.14
N THR A 135 -7.39 16.92 -3.90
CA THR A 135 -6.96 18.32 -4.01
C THR A 135 -6.93 18.74 -5.47
N ILE A 136 -7.37 19.96 -5.75
CA ILE A 136 -7.22 20.59 -7.07
C ILE A 136 -6.03 21.52 -6.96
N GLU A 137 -5.00 21.27 -7.78
CA GLU A 137 -3.79 22.10 -7.83
C GLU A 137 -3.85 23.07 -9.01
N GLU A 138 -3.27 24.24 -8.83
CA GLU A 138 -3.15 25.24 -9.90
C GLU A 138 -2.30 24.67 -11.06
N GLY A 139 -2.82 24.74 -12.29
CA GLY A 139 -2.16 24.14 -13.45
C GLY A 139 -2.38 22.64 -13.65
N GLN A 140 -3.27 22.01 -12.87
CA GLN A 140 -3.59 20.59 -13.04
C GLN A 140 -4.24 20.33 -14.40
N THR A 141 -3.63 19.44 -15.19
CA THR A 141 -4.18 18.97 -16.46
C THR A 141 -4.94 17.66 -16.28
N LEU A 142 -6.03 17.50 -17.02
CA LEU A 142 -6.82 16.27 -17.00
C LEU A 142 -6.03 15.13 -17.65
N ALA A 143 -5.82 14.05 -16.92
CA ALA A 143 -5.22 12.84 -17.47
C ALA A 143 -6.29 12.08 -18.29
N THR A 144 -6.06 11.92 -19.60
CA THR A 144 -7.00 11.27 -20.53
C THR A 144 -6.43 10.05 -21.25
N SER A 145 -5.15 9.74 -21.00
CA SER A 145 -4.42 8.65 -21.68
C SER A 145 -4.20 7.46 -20.75
N GLY A 146 -3.81 6.31 -21.32
CA GLY A 146 -3.51 5.10 -20.58
C GLY A 146 -4.72 4.55 -19.83
N LEU A 147 -4.57 4.20 -18.55
CA LEU A 147 -5.67 3.66 -17.73
C LEU A 147 -6.82 4.65 -17.56
N TYR A 148 -6.56 5.95 -17.56
CA TYR A 148 -7.59 7.00 -17.54
C TYR A 148 -8.42 7.10 -18.83
N GLY A 149 -7.95 6.51 -19.94
CA GLY A 149 -8.72 6.37 -21.18
C GLY A 149 -9.77 5.27 -21.09
N ILE A 150 -9.57 4.27 -20.20
CA ILE A 150 -10.46 3.12 -20.03
C ILE A 150 -11.49 3.39 -18.93
N VAL A 151 -11.04 3.95 -17.81
CA VAL A 151 -11.92 4.27 -16.67
C VAL A 151 -11.95 5.79 -16.48
N ARG A 152 -13.12 6.38 -16.72
CA ARG A 152 -13.39 7.82 -16.48
C ARG A 152 -14.27 7.96 -15.23
N HIS A 153 -13.86 8.82 -14.38
CA HIS A 153 -14.65 9.20 -13.18
C HIS A 153 -15.28 10.56 -13.36
#